data_7c87b6b43fb379d9584f0b9bc5d46803
#
_entry.id   7c87b6b43fb379d9584f0b9bc5d46803
#
_cell.length_a   1.000
_cell.length_b   1.000
_cell.length_c   1.000
_cell.angle_alpha   90.00
_cell.angle_beta   90.00
_cell.angle_gamma   90.00
#
_symmetry.space_group_name_H-M   'P 1'
#
loop_
_entity.id
_entity.type
_entity.pdbx_description
1 polymer ?
#
loop_
_entity_poly.entity_id
_entity_poly.type
_entity_poly.pdbx_seq_one_letter_code
_entity_poly.pdbx_strand_id
1 'polypeptide(L)'
;MPKGSPERTAARKEEIISACEKLYQSMSFKDITLKEIGNETSFSRPTIYNYYQTKEEIFLALFEREYIRWNEELTSILKENEKLAKEQIAEKLASSIANRQQLLKLLAMNNYDIEANSRPELLISFKVAYGDSMKNVCRILTKFCPEKSVQEIQDFIYVFFPFMFGIYPYTAVTDKQREAMKQANVDYVYQSIFEITNNCLLKLL
;
A
#
# COMPACT_ATOMS: atom_id res chain seq x y z
N MET A 1 -14.53 -7.67 31.73
CA MET A 1 -14.69 -6.24 31.42
C MET A 1 -15.79 -6.09 30.37
N PRO A 2 -16.70 -5.10 30.45
CA PRO A 2 -17.70 -4.91 29.40
C PRO A 2 -17.01 -4.63 28.10
N LYS A 3 -17.25 -5.46 27.08
CA LYS A 3 -16.82 -5.19 25.69
C LYS A 3 -17.47 -3.86 25.30
N GLY A 4 -16.65 -2.86 24.93
CA GLY A 4 -17.18 -1.60 24.33
C GLY A 4 -18.04 -1.93 23.12
N SER A 5 -18.96 -1.02 22.74
CA SER A 5 -19.77 -1.24 21.55
C SER A 5 -18.88 -1.48 20.31
N PRO A 6 -19.37 -2.20 19.29
CA PRO A 6 -18.62 -2.43 18.04
C PRO A 6 -18.10 -1.12 17.44
N GLU A 7 -18.90 -0.04 17.45
CA GLU A 7 -18.53 1.26 16.93
C GLU A 7 -17.35 1.88 17.71
N ARG A 8 -17.37 1.79 19.04
CA ARG A 8 -16.28 2.29 19.89
C ARG A 8 -15.00 1.48 19.67
N THR A 9 -15.12 0.19 19.43
CA THR A 9 -13.99 -0.69 19.13
C THR A 9 -13.38 -0.30 17.78
N ALA A 10 -14.20 -0.09 16.74
CA ALA A 10 -13.75 0.34 15.42
C ALA A 10 -13.07 1.72 15.48
N ALA A 11 -13.69 2.70 16.17
CA ALA A 11 -13.12 4.05 16.32
C ALA A 11 -11.74 4.03 17.00
N ARG A 12 -11.56 3.20 18.04
CA ARG A 12 -10.26 3.09 18.72
C ARG A 12 -9.18 2.40 17.87
N LYS A 13 -9.56 1.37 17.11
CA LYS A 13 -8.63 0.76 16.14
C LYS A 13 -8.18 1.75 15.10
N GLU A 14 -9.12 2.54 14.54
CA GLU A 14 -8.82 3.56 13.55
C GLU A 14 -7.91 4.67 14.12
N GLU A 15 -8.12 5.09 15.36
CA GLU A 15 -7.26 6.06 16.04
C GLU A 15 -5.83 5.51 16.20
N ILE A 16 -5.66 4.23 16.57
CA ILE A 16 -4.34 3.59 16.68
C ILE A 16 -3.64 3.54 15.30
N ILE A 17 -4.36 3.13 14.26
CA ILE A 17 -3.82 3.05 12.90
C ILE A 17 -3.43 4.44 12.40
N SER A 18 -4.25 5.46 12.66
CA SER A 18 -3.98 6.83 12.26
C SER A 18 -2.80 7.45 13.00
N ALA A 19 -2.63 7.13 14.29
CA ALA A 19 -1.43 7.49 15.06
C ALA A 19 -0.16 6.85 14.46
N CYS A 20 -0.22 5.58 14.10
CA CYS A 20 0.88 4.88 13.43
C CYS A 20 1.19 5.50 12.06
N GLU A 21 0.18 5.80 11.24
CA GLU A 21 0.34 6.47 9.94
C GLU A 21 1.06 7.81 10.09
N LYS A 22 0.63 8.65 11.02
CA LYS A 22 1.23 9.95 11.31
C LYS A 22 2.71 9.83 11.67
N LEU A 23 3.05 8.94 12.58
CA LEU A 23 4.44 8.70 12.97
C LEU A 23 5.28 8.18 11.80
N TYR A 24 4.73 7.27 11.01
CA TYR A 24 5.44 6.65 9.89
C TYR A 24 5.71 7.61 8.72
N GLN A 25 5.09 8.80 8.68
CA GLN A 25 5.44 9.84 7.72
C GLN A 25 6.88 10.36 7.91
N SER A 26 7.32 10.50 9.17
CA SER A 26 8.61 11.10 9.54
C SER A 26 9.59 10.14 10.21
N MET A 27 9.12 9.02 10.77
CA MET A 27 9.95 8.04 11.48
C MET A 27 10.12 6.76 10.67
N SER A 28 11.22 6.02 10.94
CA SER A 28 11.40 4.68 10.38
C SER A 28 10.56 3.64 11.15
N PHE A 29 10.28 2.50 10.51
CA PHE A 29 9.62 1.37 11.19
C PHE A 29 10.35 0.94 12.48
N LYS A 30 11.69 1.00 12.49
CA LYS A 30 12.50 0.58 13.64
C LYS A 30 12.31 1.50 14.84
N ASP A 31 12.14 2.79 14.60
CA ASP A 31 12.05 3.82 15.64
C ASP A 31 10.62 3.93 16.22
N ILE A 32 9.61 3.47 15.51
CA ILE A 32 8.23 3.47 15.99
C ILE A 32 8.02 2.29 16.96
N THR A 33 7.52 2.60 18.15
CA THR A 33 7.18 1.63 19.18
C THR A 33 5.72 1.81 19.63
N LEU A 34 5.18 0.84 20.34
CA LEU A 34 3.83 0.96 20.95
C LEU A 34 3.74 2.14 21.94
N LYS A 35 4.86 2.61 22.47
CA LYS A 35 4.91 3.80 23.33
C LYS A 35 4.67 5.06 22.52
N GLU A 36 5.39 5.24 21.42
CA GLU A 36 5.22 6.39 20.51
C GLU A 36 3.80 6.43 19.94
N ILE A 37 3.27 5.28 19.49
CA ILE A 37 1.88 5.20 19.01
C ILE A 37 0.91 5.58 20.13
N GLY A 38 1.13 5.10 21.37
CA GLY A 38 0.29 5.44 22.51
C GLY A 38 0.29 6.92 22.86
N ASN A 39 1.40 7.62 22.66
CA ASN A 39 1.50 9.05 22.92
C ASN A 39 0.67 9.89 21.92
N GLU A 40 0.36 9.35 20.75
CA GLU A 40 -0.43 9.99 19.70
C GLU A 40 -1.93 9.61 19.78
N THR A 41 -2.34 8.81 20.77
CA THR A 41 -3.75 8.41 20.97
C THR A 41 -4.38 9.11 22.16
N SER A 42 -5.71 9.22 22.19
CA SER A 42 -6.49 9.81 23.28
C SER A 42 -6.59 8.92 24.55
N PHE A 43 -6.00 7.72 24.50
CA PHE A 43 -6.08 6.74 25.58
C PHE A 43 -4.71 6.14 25.91
N SER A 44 -4.60 5.50 27.08
CA SER A 44 -3.34 4.99 27.59
C SER A 44 -2.80 3.81 26.76
N ARG A 45 -1.47 3.66 26.71
CA ARG A 45 -0.77 2.53 26.07
C ARG A 45 -1.34 1.14 26.48
N PRO A 46 -1.68 0.82 27.73
CA PRO A 46 -2.29 -0.45 28.07
C PRO A 46 -3.59 -0.73 27.32
N THR A 47 -4.31 0.31 26.89
CA THR A 47 -5.54 0.15 26.09
C THR A 47 -5.24 -0.38 24.69
N ILE A 48 -4.08 -0.06 24.10
CA ILE A 48 -3.66 -0.54 22.76
C ILE A 48 -3.61 -2.08 22.75
N TYR A 49 -3.08 -2.69 23.81
CA TYR A 49 -2.98 -4.16 23.92
C TYR A 49 -4.32 -4.89 23.88
N ASN A 50 -5.44 -4.20 24.09
CA ASN A 50 -6.77 -4.79 23.89
C ASN A 50 -7.11 -5.00 22.41
N TYR A 51 -6.39 -4.35 21.49
CA TYR A 51 -6.63 -4.36 20.04
C TYR A 51 -5.49 -4.99 19.27
N TYR A 52 -4.26 -4.60 19.58
CA TYR A 52 -3.03 -5.02 18.91
C TYR A 52 -1.98 -5.46 19.93
N GLN A 53 -1.37 -6.62 19.72
CA GLN A 53 -0.38 -7.18 20.63
C GLN A 53 1.03 -6.70 20.32
N THR A 54 1.31 -6.42 19.04
CA THR A 54 2.61 -6.00 18.54
C THR A 54 2.47 -4.74 17.67
N LYS A 55 3.57 -4.04 17.40
CA LYS A 55 3.56 -2.94 16.45
C LYS A 55 3.37 -3.46 15.02
N GLU A 56 3.84 -4.66 14.74
CA GLU A 56 3.68 -5.34 13.47
C GLU A 56 2.22 -5.52 13.12
N GLU A 57 1.36 -5.86 14.09
CA GLU A 57 -0.09 -5.93 13.90
C GLU A 57 -0.71 -4.58 13.54
N ILE A 58 -0.20 -3.47 14.11
CA ILE A 58 -0.68 -2.13 13.78
C ILE A 58 -0.23 -1.75 12.37
N PHE A 59 1.01 -2.06 12.00
CA PHE A 59 1.51 -1.85 10.64
C PHE A 59 0.77 -2.71 9.61
N LEU A 60 0.43 -3.94 9.96
CA LEU A 60 -0.38 -4.81 9.10
C LEU A 60 -1.79 -4.23 8.90
N ALA A 61 -2.41 -3.68 9.95
CA ALA A 61 -3.71 -3.03 9.86
C ALA A 61 -3.64 -1.70 9.06
N LEU A 62 -2.55 -0.94 9.17
CA LEU A 62 -2.28 0.23 8.32
C LEU A 62 -2.15 -0.19 6.86
N PHE A 63 -1.46 -1.27 6.59
CA PHE A 63 -1.27 -1.82 5.25
C PHE A 63 -2.61 -2.30 4.63
N GLU A 64 -3.43 -3.00 5.42
CA GLU A 64 -4.80 -3.39 5.04
C GLU A 64 -5.63 -2.16 4.66
N ARG A 65 -5.62 -1.11 5.50
CA ARG A 65 -6.33 0.15 5.25
C ARG A 65 -5.91 0.83 3.93
N GLU A 66 -4.62 0.81 3.62
CA GLU A 66 -4.11 1.37 2.37
C GLU A 66 -4.57 0.57 1.15
N TYR A 67 -4.64 -0.77 1.24
CA TYR A 67 -5.24 -1.59 0.18
C TYR A 67 -6.73 -1.34 0.02
N ILE A 68 -7.48 -1.18 1.11
CA ILE A 68 -8.91 -0.84 1.06
C ILE A 68 -9.11 0.51 0.33
N ARG A 69 -8.34 1.53 0.68
CA ARG A 69 -8.39 2.84 0.02
C ARG A 69 -8.04 2.75 -1.47
N TRP A 70 -7.05 1.92 -1.82
CA TRP A 70 -6.73 1.70 -3.23
C TRP A 70 -7.84 0.94 -3.97
N ASN A 71 -8.47 -0.03 -3.34
CA ASN A 71 -9.63 -0.74 -3.88
C ASN A 71 -10.83 0.18 -4.18
N GLU A 72 -11.04 1.21 -3.37
CA GLU A 72 -12.03 2.26 -3.62
C GLU A 72 -11.71 3.02 -4.92
N GLU A 73 -10.47 3.42 -5.13
CA GLU A 73 -10.03 4.09 -6.37
C GLU A 73 -10.13 3.18 -7.59
N LEU A 74 -9.70 1.93 -7.50
CA LEU A 74 -9.85 0.94 -8.58
C LEU A 74 -11.32 0.70 -8.94
N THR A 75 -12.19 0.68 -7.93
CA THR A 75 -13.64 0.54 -8.14
C THR A 75 -14.23 1.78 -8.82
N SER A 76 -13.74 2.98 -8.50
CA SER A 76 -14.15 4.22 -9.18
C SER A 76 -13.75 4.22 -10.65
N ILE A 77 -12.54 3.75 -10.98
CA ILE A 77 -12.11 3.58 -12.38
C ILE A 77 -13.10 2.69 -13.15
N LEU A 78 -13.53 1.58 -12.53
CA LEU A 78 -14.49 0.65 -13.15
C LEU A 78 -15.88 1.25 -13.36
N LYS A 79 -16.36 2.06 -12.40
CA LYS A 79 -17.74 2.58 -12.40
C LYS A 79 -17.89 3.82 -13.27
N GLU A 80 -16.88 4.69 -13.30
CA GLU A 80 -16.96 6.00 -13.92
C GLU A 80 -16.61 5.99 -15.42
N ASN A 81 -16.12 4.88 -15.95
CA ASN A 81 -15.71 4.78 -17.34
C ASN A 81 -16.41 3.64 -18.06
N GLU A 82 -16.95 3.89 -19.25
CA GLU A 82 -17.51 2.85 -20.12
C GLU A 82 -16.44 2.22 -21.02
N LYS A 83 -15.54 3.05 -21.55
CA LYS A 83 -14.41 2.64 -22.38
C LYS A 83 -13.18 3.44 -21.99
N LEU A 84 -12.02 2.81 -22.07
CA LEU A 84 -10.73 3.46 -21.90
C LEU A 84 -9.78 2.95 -22.98
N ALA A 85 -9.02 3.86 -23.60
CA ALA A 85 -7.88 3.48 -24.42
C ALA A 85 -6.74 2.98 -23.53
N LYS A 86 -5.79 2.26 -24.12
CA LYS A 86 -4.62 1.69 -23.45
C LYS A 86 -3.85 2.73 -22.61
N GLU A 87 -3.62 3.90 -23.19
CA GLU A 87 -2.93 5.03 -22.55
C GLU A 87 -3.72 5.55 -21.34
N GLN A 88 -5.03 5.61 -21.44
CA GLN A 88 -5.90 6.06 -20.36
C GLN A 88 -5.96 5.03 -19.20
N ILE A 89 -5.90 3.74 -19.51
CA ILE A 89 -5.81 2.68 -18.48
C ILE A 89 -4.50 2.84 -17.72
N ALA A 90 -3.38 2.97 -18.45
CA ALA A 90 -2.06 3.17 -17.86
C ALA A 90 -2.03 4.41 -16.96
N GLU A 91 -2.53 5.55 -17.46
CA GLU A 91 -2.59 6.82 -16.73
C GLU A 91 -3.42 6.70 -15.43
N LYS A 92 -4.63 6.12 -15.51
CA LYS A 92 -5.51 5.99 -14.35
C LYS A 92 -4.94 5.04 -13.29
N LEU A 93 -4.37 3.90 -13.69
CA LEU A 93 -3.70 2.98 -12.77
C LEU A 93 -2.44 3.63 -12.17
N ALA A 94 -1.62 4.31 -12.98
CA ALA A 94 -0.42 5.00 -12.50
C ALA A 94 -0.78 6.13 -11.51
N SER A 95 -1.83 6.92 -11.80
CA SER A 95 -2.33 7.96 -10.91
C SER A 95 -2.83 7.39 -9.59
N SER A 96 -3.59 6.28 -9.63
CA SER A 96 -4.08 5.62 -8.41
C SER A 96 -2.95 5.15 -7.51
N ILE A 97 -1.84 4.67 -8.08
CA ILE A 97 -0.64 4.27 -7.33
C ILE A 97 0.14 5.49 -6.83
N ALA A 98 0.27 6.54 -7.65
CA ALA A 98 0.97 7.76 -7.25
C ALA A 98 0.31 8.47 -6.06
N ASN A 99 -1.03 8.35 -5.93
CA ASN A 99 -1.80 8.84 -4.79
C ASN A 99 -1.61 7.99 -3.52
N ARG A 100 -0.96 6.81 -3.61
CA ARG A 100 -0.79 5.83 -2.52
C ARG A 100 0.67 5.67 -2.10
N GLN A 101 1.38 6.79 -1.90
CA GLN A 101 2.78 6.76 -1.48
C GLN A 101 2.99 5.95 -0.20
N GLN A 102 2.03 6.01 0.74
CA GLN A 102 2.07 5.26 1.99
C GLN A 102 2.00 3.75 1.73
N LEU A 103 1.13 3.30 0.80
CA LEU A 103 1.07 1.89 0.38
C LEU A 103 2.42 1.43 -0.18
N LEU A 104 3.01 2.21 -1.08
CA LEU A 104 4.30 1.88 -1.69
C LEU A 104 5.45 1.86 -0.67
N LYS A 105 5.43 2.78 0.31
CA LYS A 105 6.39 2.79 1.42
C LYS A 105 6.27 1.53 2.28
N LEU A 106 5.05 1.06 2.55
CA LEU A 106 4.78 -0.18 3.26
C LEU A 106 5.23 -1.41 2.47
N LEU A 107 4.97 -1.45 1.15
CA LEU A 107 5.43 -2.52 0.26
C LEU A 107 6.95 -2.67 0.23
N ALA A 108 7.68 -1.54 0.32
CA ALA A 108 9.15 -1.54 0.35
C ALA A 108 9.76 -2.03 1.67
N MET A 109 8.94 -2.33 2.68
CA MET A 109 9.41 -2.89 3.96
C MET A 109 9.64 -4.40 3.88
N ASN A 110 10.34 -4.95 4.88
CA ASN A 110 10.41 -6.40 5.09
C ASN A 110 9.08 -6.94 5.63
N ASN A 111 8.20 -7.35 4.71
CA ASN A 111 6.87 -7.82 5.07
C ASN A 111 6.87 -9.18 5.78
N TYR A 112 7.93 -9.99 5.64
CA TYR A 112 8.03 -11.28 6.32
C TYR A 112 7.98 -11.13 7.85
N ASP A 113 8.68 -10.14 8.41
CA ASP A 113 8.69 -9.91 9.85
C ASP A 113 7.33 -9.41 10.35
N ILE A 114 6.63 -8.58 9.56
CA ILE A 114 5.29 -8.11 9.89
C ILE A 114 4.30 -9.26 9.92
N GLU A 115 4.30 -10.10 8.90
CA GLU A 115 3.40 -11.24 8.79
C GLU A 115 3.69 -12.30 9.88
N ALA A 116 4.97 -12.61 10.14
CA ALA A 116 5.38 -13.59 11.14
C ALA A 116 5.03 -13.17 12.58
N ASN A 117 5.00 -11.87 12.86
CA ASN A 117 4.71 -11.32 14.20
C ASN A 117 3.26 -10.82 14.35
N SER A 118 2.37 -11.19 13.44
CA SER A 118 0.95 -10.86 13.48
C SER A 118 0.08 -12.09 13.69
N ARG A 119 -1.04 -11.90 14.40
CA ARG A 119 -2.02 -12.96 14.60
C ARG A 119 -2.67 -13.38 13.28
N PRO A 120 -3.02 -14.68 13.11
CA PRO A 120 -3.57 -15.21 11.85
C PRO A 120 -4.82 -14.48 11.37
N GLU A 121 -5.73 -14.08 12.25
CA GLU A 121 -6.96 -13.39 11.86
C GLU A 121 -6.71 -12.02 11.24
N LEU A 122 -5.67 -11.28 11.70
CA LEU A 122 -5.30 -10.00 11.12
C LEU A 122 -4.59 -10.20 9.75
N LEU A 123 -3.77 -11.23 9.67
CA LEU A 123 -3.13 -11.59 8.41
C LEU A 123 -4.16 -12.00 7.35
N ILE A 124 -5.18 -12.78 7.72
CA ILE A 124 -6.28 -13.15 6.81
C ILE A 124 -7.00 -11.89 6.31
N SER A 125 -7.37 -10.97 7.21
CA SER A 125 -8.03 -9.72 6.84
C SER A 125 -7.21 -8.90 5.84
N PHE A 126 -5.93 -8.73 6.11
CA PHE A 126 -4.99 -8.09 5.19
C PHE A 126 -4.92 -8.78 3.82
N LYS A 127 -4.82 -10.13 3.80
CA LYS A 127 -4.77 -10.90 2.54
C LYS A 127 -6.07 -10.81 1.73
N VAL A 128 -7.22 -10.61 2.39
CA VAL A 128 -8.49 -10.33 1.70
C VAL A 128 -8.41 -8.99 0.98
N ALA A 129 -8.00 -7.91 1.65
CA ALA A 129 -7.88 -6.59 1.04
C ALA A 129 -6.86 -6.57 -0.13
N TYR A 130 -5.71 -7.25 0.04
CA TYR A 130 -4.73 -7.48 -1.03
C TYR A 130 -5.32 -8.25 -2.21
N GLY A 131 -5.99 -9.37 -1.96
CA GLY A 131 -6.63 -10.19 -3.00
C GLY A 131 -7.73 -9.45 -3.76
N ASP A 132 -8.46 -8.57 -3.09
CA ASP A 132 -9.48 -7.75 -3.73
C ASP A 132 -8.88 -6.70 -4.67
N SER A 133 -7.69 -6.16 -4.37
CA SER A 133 -6.98 -5.29 -5.30
C SER A 133 -6.53 -6.02 -6.56
N MET A 134 -6.05 -7.26 -6.45
CA MET A 134 -5.75 -8.10 -7.61
C MET A 134 -7.00 -8.34 -8.47
N LYS A 135 -8.13 -8.70 -7.84
CA LYS A 135 -9.41 -8.89 -8.54
C LYS A 135 -9.90 -7.61 -9.23
N ASN A 136 -9.76 -6.45 -8.59
CA ASN A 136 -10.17 -5.18 -9.19
C ASN A 136 -9.31 -4.82 -10.40
N VAL A 137 -7.99 -5.02 -10.35
CA VAL A 137 -7.11 -4.84 -11.52
C VAL A 137 -7.48 -5.83 -12.63
N CYS A 138 -7.72 -7.11 -12.31
CA CYS A 138 -8.23 -8.08 -13.30
C CYS A 138 -9.53 -7.60 -13.95
N ARG A 139 -10.49 -7.09 -13.18
CA ARG A 139 -11.76 -6.56 -13.71
C ARG A 139 -11.56 -5.37 -14.63
N ILE A 140 -10.62 -4.47 -14.30
CA ILE A 140 -10.25 -3.33 -15.16
C ILE A 140 -9.74 -3.84 -16.51
N LEU A 141 -8.82 -4.78 -16.51
CA LEU A 141 -8.27 -5.36 -17.73
C LEU A 141 -9.33 -6.11 -18.54
N THR A 142 -10.14 -6.94 -17.89
CA THR A 142 -11.23 -7.68 -18.56
C THR A 142 -12.26 -6.73 -19.21
N LYS A 143 -12.56 -5.60 -18.55
CA LYS A 143 -13.53 -4.63 -19.06
C LYS A 143 -12.98 -3.81 -20.22
N PHE A 144 -11.76 -3.32 -20.09
CA PHE A 144 -11.21 -2.31 -21.02
C PHE A 144 -10.22 -2.87 -22.04
N CYS A 145 -9.76 -4.12 -21.87
CA CYS A 145 -8.90 -4.84 -22.81
C CYS A 145 -9.53 -6.21 -23.17
N PRO A 146 -10.73 -6.23 -23.80
CA PRO A 146 -11.46 -7.47 -24.08
C PRO A 146 -10.71 -8.41 -25.04
N GLU A 147 -9.71 -7.91 -25.74
CA GLU A 147 -8.82 -8.71 -26.62
C GLU A 147 -7.82 -9.56 -25.84
N LYS A 148 -7.53 -9.23 -24.56
CA LYS A 148 -6.58 -10.00 -23.76
C LYS A 148 -7.19 -11.31 -23.28
N SER A 149 -6.45 -12.39 -23.45
CA SER A 149 -6.75 -13.69 -22.86
C SER A 149 -6.65 -13.68 -21.35
N VAL A 150 -7.26 -14.67 -20.70
CA VAL A 150 -7.14 -14.87 -19.24
C VAL A 150 -5.67 -15.00 -18.82
N GLN A 151 -4.86 -15.68 -19.64
CA GLN A 151 -3.43 -15.87 -19.36
C GLN A 151 -2.68 -14.52 -19.39
N GLU A 152 -2.89 -13.67 -20.39
CA GLU A 152 -2.25 -12.36 -20.49
C GLU A 152 -2.63 -11.44 -19.33
N ILE A 153 -3.89 -11.50 -18.86
CA ILE A 153 -4.32 -10.76 -17.66
C ILE A 153 -3.59 -11.29 -16.42
N GLN A 154 -3.44 -12.60 -16.31
CA GLN A 154 -2.73 -13.22 -15.19
C GLN A 154 -1.24 -12.86 -15.21
N ASP A 155 -0.59 -12.89 -16.37
CA ASP A 155 0.80 -12.50 -16.56
C ASP A 155 1.00 -11.02 -16.19
N PHE A 156 0.08 -10.14 -16.58
CA PHE A 156 0.08 -8.74 -16.16
C PHE A 156 0.09 -8.61 -14.64
N ILE A 157 -0.79 -9.30 -13.92
CA ILE A 157 -0.86 -9.27 -12.46
C ILE A 157 0.45 -9.71 -11.82
N TYR A 158 1.05 -10.80 -12.32
CA TYR A 158 2.30 -11.34 -11.78
C TYR A 158 3.55 -10.53 -12.14
N VAL A 159 3.44 -9.54 -13.02
CA VAL A 159 4.49 -8.55 -13.27
C VAL A 159 4.20 -7.26 -12.49
N PHE A 160 2.98 -6.75 -12.56
CA PHE A 160 2.64 -5.45 -11.99
C PHE A 160 2.68 -5.43 -10.45
N PHE A 161 2.12 -6.44 -9.77
CA PHE A 161 2.12 -6.46 -8.31
C PHE A 161 3.53 -6.58 -7.72
N PRO A 162 4.41 -7.49 -8.16
CA PRO A 162 5.80 -7.50 -7.73
C PRO A 162 6.57 -6.21 -8.06
N PHE A 163 6.31 -5.58 -9.22
CA PHE A 163 6.89 -4.30 -9.59
C PHE A 163 6.62 -3.21 -8.56
N MET A 164 5.41 -3.17 -7.97
CA MET A 164 5.04 -2.17 -6.97
C MET A 164 5.95 -2.17 -5.74
N PHE A 165 6.53 -3.32 -5.36
CA PHE A 165 7.45 -3.42 -4.22
C PHE A 165 8.76 -2.63 -4.42
N GLY A 166 9.17 -2.43 -5.69
CA GLY A 166 10.38 -1.70 -6.04
C GLY A 166 10.20 -0.21 -6.25
N ILE A 167 8.97 0.29 -6.48
CA ILE A 167 8.74 1.69 -6.89
C ILE A 167 9.27 2.69 -5.86
N TYR A 168 8.91 2.51 -4.59
CA TYR A 168 9.22 3.49 -3.54
C TYR A 168 10.72 3.71 -3.36
N PRO A 169 11.59 2.69 -3.27
CA PRO A 169 13.04 2.89 -3.16
C PRO A 169 13.67 3.63 -4.34
N TYR A 170 13.08 3.53 -5.54
CA TYR A 170 13.57 4.21 -6.74
C TYR A 170 13.12 5.67 -6.82
N THR A 171 12.05 6.04 -6.13
CA THR A 171 11.46 7.39 -6.21
C THR A 171 11.72 8.23 -4.96
N ALA A 172 11.79 7.61 -3.78
CA ALA A 172 12.04 8.28 -2.50
C ALA A 172 13.54 8.29 -2.14
N VAL A 173 14.34 8.92 -3.00
CA VAL A 173 15.81 8.95 -2.87
C VAL A 173 16.24 10.05 -1.90
N THR A 174 17.05 9.68 -0.90
CA THR A 174 17.62 10.62 0.07
C THR A 174 18.78 11.44 -0.52
N ASP A 175 19.07 12.60 0.06
CA ASP A 175 20.24 13.43 -0.36
C ASP A 175 21.56 12.65 -0.26
N LYS A 176 21.70 11.81 0.77
CA LYS A 176 22.87 10.93 0.92
C LYS A 176 23.02 9.95 -0.24
N GLN A 177 21.92 9.36 -0.71
CA GLN A 177 21.91 8.48 -1.87
C GLN A 177 22.23 9.23 -3.15
N ARG A 178 21.66 10.44 -3.35
CA ARG A 178 21.95 11.31 -4.49
C ARG A 178 23.43 11.63 -4.58
N GLU A 179 24.04 12.04 -3.46
CA GLU A 179 25.46 12.36 -3.41
C GLU A 179 26.33 11.12 -3.67
N ALA A 180 25.99 9.96 -3.11
CA ALA A 180 26.71 8.72 -3.37
C ALA A 180 26.65 8.30 -4.86
N MET A 181 25.49 8.42 -5.51
CA MET A 181 25.34 8.15 -6.94
C MET A 181 26.20 9.08 -7.79
N LYS A 182 26.21 10.38 -7.46
CA LYS A 182 27.05 11.36 -8.11
C LYS A 182 28.54 11.05 -7.98
N GLN A 183 29.02 10.74 -6.79
CA GLN A 183 30.42 10.38 -6.53
C GLN A 183 30.83 9.07 -7.21
N ALA A 184 29.89 8.13 -7.34
CA ALA A 184 30.07 6.88 -8.05
C ALA A 184 30.01 6.99 -9.58
N ASN A 185 29.77 8.20 -10.12
CA ASN A 185 29.55 8.47 -11.55
C ASN A 185 28.44 7.59 -12.14
N VAL A 186 27.38 7.31 -11.38
CA VAL A 186 26.20 6.61 -11.87
C VAL A 186 25.26 7.62 -12.49
N ASP A 187 25.08 7.49 -13.80
CA ASP A 187 24.11 8.31 -14.55
C ASP A 187 22.69 7.78 -14.26
N TYR A 188 21.95 8.52 -13.47
CA TYR A 188 20.61 8.12 -12.99
C TYR A 188 19.58 9.22 -13.20
N VAL A 189 18.53 8.89 -13.96
CA VAL A 189 17.39 9.78 -14.20
C VAL A 189 16.32 9.51 -13.13
N TYR A 190 16.09 10.50 -12.28
CA TYR A 190 15.04 10.42 -11.26
C TYR A 190 13.67 10.64 -11.88
N GLN A 191 12.78 9.66 -11.72
CA GLN A 191 11.40 9.70 -12.16
C GLN A 191 10.46 9.75 -10.95
N SER A 192 9.28 10.35 -11.13
CA SER A 192 8.19 10.28 -10.16
C SER A 192 7.56 8.88 -10.14
N ILE A 193 6.79 8.60 -9.08
CA ILE A 193 6.00 7.36 -8.97
C ILE A 193 5.08 7.22 -10.19
N PHE A 194 4.44 8.31 -10.61
CA PHE A 194 3.57 8.31 -11.79
C PHE A 194 4.33 7.93 -13.06
N GLU A 195 5.44 8.60 -13.34
CA GLU A 195 6.20 8.37 -14.58
C GLU A 195 6.71 6.92 -14.68
N ILE A 196 7.34 6.41 -13.61
CA ILE A 196 7.87 5.03 -13.63
C ILE A 196 6.75 4.00 -13.75
N THR A 197 5.61 4.23 -13.08
CA THR A 197 4.45 3.33 -13.14
C THR A 197 3.77 3.39 -14.50
N ASN A 198 3.52 4.58 -15.03
CA ASN A 198 2.89 4.76 -16.34
C ASN A 198 3.72 4.13 -17.46
N ASN A 199 5.04 4.36 -17.44
CA ASN A 199 5.96 3.76 -18.41
C ASN A 199 5.98 2.23 -18.35
N CYS A 200 5.88 1.65 -17.15
CA CYS A 200 5.76 0.20 -16.96
C CYS A 200 4.43 -0.31 -17.54
N LEU A 201 3.32 0.33 -17.17
CA LEU A 201 1.97 -0.08 -17.57
C LEU A 201 1.76 0.00 -19.08
N LEU A 202 2.28 1.03 -19.76
CA LEU A 202 2.24 1.16 -21.22
C LEU A 202 2.96 0.01 -21.96
N LYS A 203 3.93 -0.62 -21.31
CA LYS A 203 4.64 -1.78 -21.88
C LYS A 203 3.92 -3.10 -21.60
N LEU A 204 3.16 -3.18 -20.49
CA LEU A 204 2.42 -4.38 -20.10
C LEU A 204 1.05 -4.48 -20.77
N LEU A 205 0.42 -3.36 -21.07
CA LEU A 205 -0.86 -3.28 -21.77
C LEU A 205 -0.70 -3.50 -23.27
#